data_fe9dc7c4d6714c9926b7e159547ca915
#
_entry.id   fe9dc7c4d6714c9926b7e159547ca915
#
_cell.length_a   1.000
_cell.length_b   1.000
_cell.length_c   1.000
_cell.angle_alpha   90.00
_cell.angle_beta   90.00
_cell.angle_gamma   90.00
#
_symmetry.space_group_name_H-M   'P 1'
#
loop_
_entity.id
_entity.type
_entity.pdbx_description
1 polymer ?
#
loop_
_entity_poly.entity_id
_entity_poly.type
_entity_poly.pdbx_seq_one_letter_code
_entity_poly.pdbx_strand_id
1 'polypeptide(L)'
;MNKDFSKIEDFICDDSFNSWANKTNDHHLAHWDKWMLENPDKAHIAVEAANFLQNILLNEAPVADEQLTAAEERLRATLNIGREKSTANIIPFKRKKIWYAAAAALIAVMVISLQFLFTDGSQPKLATNYGQILQNTLPDGTDIILNANSKVSYPDKWQKGKDREVWIKGEAFFHVKKTPTHDKFIVHTDAFDIEVTGTSFNVMNRNGLSSIILKEGSVKIHQPGKTEIIMKPGDFVKSSEGGIEKSVMVKQDYLAWTDSKLVFDNTSMQELAGIIQDHYGLEVILKGNGLSQKTITGIMPNNSLDILLQSLEATQDFSIQRSNNALTITNKTNN
;
A
#
# COMPACT_ATOMS: atom_id res chain seq x y z
N MET A 1 5.53 -5.20 28.39
CA MET A 1 4.41 -4.39 28.91
C MET A 1 3.92 -5.09 30.16
N ASN A 2 4.07 -4.49 31.35
CA ASN A 2 3.46 -5.03 32.57
C ASN A 2 1.94 -4.86 32.45
N LYS A 3 1.21 -5.95 32.18
CA LYS A 3 -0.24 -5.97 32.34
C LYS A 3 -0.52 -5.86 33.85
N ASP A 4 -1.37 -4.93 34.24
CA ASP A 4 -1.82 -4.82 35.63
C ASP A 4 -3.03 -5.77 35.81
N PHE A 5 -2.80 -6.92 36.42
CA PHE A 5 -3.83 -7.90 36.74
C PHE A 5 -4.56 -7.50 38.04
N SER A 6 -5.71 -6.84 37.91
CA SER A 6 -6.47 -6.31 39.04
C SER A 6 -7.92 -6.83 39.13
N LYS A 7 -8.42 -7.46 38.06
CA LYS A 7 -9.79 -8.00 37.98
C LYS A 7 -9.78 -9.41 37.42
N ILE A 8 -10.82 -10.19 37.70
CA ILE A 8 -10.98 -11.57 37.21
C ILE A 8 -10.86 -11.68 35.71
N GLU A 9 -11.43 -10.69 34.96
CA GLU A 9 -11.42 -10.65 33.51
C GLU A 9 -10.00 -10.54 32.95
N ASP A 10 -9.09 -9.84 33.65
CA ASP A 10 -7.71 -9.66 33.20
C ASP A 10 -6.96 -10.99 33.14
N PHE A 11 -7.27 -11.91 34.08
CA PHE A 11 -6.71 -13.26 34.11
C PHE A 11 -7.37 -14.19 33.11
N ILE A 12 -8.72 -14.17 33.00
CA ILE A 12 -9.46 -15.04 32.09
C ILE A 12 -9.10 -14.77 30.62
N CYS A 13 -8.82 -13.51 30.26
CA CYS A 13 -8.43 -13.11 28.91
C CYS A 13 -6.93 -13.31 28.61
N ASP A 14 -6.16 -13.93 29.49
CA ASP A 14 -4.73 -14.19 29.27
C ASP A 14 -4.49 -15.67 28.96
N ASP A 15 -3.99 -15.95 27.75
CA ASP A 15 -3.77 -17.32 27.27
C ASP A 15 -2.77 -18.10 28.12
N SER A 16 -1.76 -17.41 28.68
CA SER A 16 -0.77 -18.04 29.54
C SER A 16 -1.37 -18.42 30.90
N PHE A 17 -2.30 -17.59 31.42
CA PHE A 17 -3.04 -17.90 32.62
C PHE A 17 -4.02 -19.05 32.41
N ASN A 18 -4.74 -19.07 31.29
CA ASN A 18 -5.61 -20.18 30.91
C ASN A 18 -4.84 -21.51 30.82
N SER A 19 -3.63 -21.48 30.27
CA SER A 19 -2.75 -22.66 30.20
C SER A 19 -2.30 -23.13 31.59
N TRP A 20 -2.06 -22.20 32.51
CA TRP A 20 -1.73 -22.49 33.90
C TRP A 20 -2.93 -23.08 34.65
N ALA A 21 -4.11 -22.45 34.55
CA ALA A 21 -5.34 -22.93 35.23
C ALA A 21 -5.74 -24.34 34.77
N ASN A 22 -5.51 -24.70 33.51
CA ASN A 22 -5.81 -26.00 32.91
C ASN A 22 -4.62 -26.99 32.94
N LYS A 23 -3.47 -26.59 33.47
CA LYS A 23 -2.24 -27.40 33.58
C LYS A 23 -1.76 -27.97 32.23
N THR A 24 -1.84 -27.17 31.16
CA THR A 24 -1.53 -27.61 29.78
C THR A 24 -0.10 -27.28 29.35
N ASN A 25 0.64 -26.43 30.08
CA ASN A 25 1.99 -26.01 29.68
C ASN A 25 2.89 -25.76 30.92
N ASP A 26 3.95 -26.54 31.07
CA ASP A 26 4.87 -26.49 32.24
C ASP A 26 5.58 -25.13 32.39
N HIS A 27 5.89 -24.46 31.31
CA HIS A 27 6.53 -23.14 31.33
C HIS A 27 5.59 -22.08 31.95
N HIS A 28 4.32 -22.13 31.61
CA HIS A 28 3.33 -21.21 32.17
C HIS A 28 3.02 -21.54 33.64
N LEU A 29 3.10 -22.81 34.06
CA LEU A 29 2.95 -23.19 35.44
C LEU A 29 4.00 -22.50 36.33
N ALA A 30 5.28 -22.61 35.98
CA ALA A 30 6.37 -21.99 36.75
C ALA A 30 6.27 -20.45 36.79
N HIS A 31 5.79 -19.86 35.71
CA HIS A 31 5.62 -18.41 35.60
C HIS A 31 4.54 -17.89 36.57
N TRP A 32 3.35 -18.48 36.53
CA TRP A 32 2.21 -18.03 37.32
C TRP A 32 2.33 -18.40 38.78
N ASP A 33 2.95 -19.54 39.13
CA ASP A 33 3.27 -19.89 40.50
C ASP A 33 4.23 -18.87 41.14
N LYS A 34 5.24 -18.44 40.40
CA LYS A 34 6.14 -17.36 40.83
C LYS A 34 5.41 -16.02 40.96
N TRP A 35 4.56 -15.68 40.02
CA TRP A 35 3.80 -14.44 40.03
C TRP A 35 2.90 -14.34 41.28
N MET A 36 2.23 -15.43 41.66
CA MET A 36 1.39 -15.46 42.84
C MET A 36 2.18 -15.29 44.16
N LEU A 37 3.42 -15.79 44.21
CA LEU A 37 4.31 -15.55 45.34
C LEU A 37 4.76 -14.10 45.43
N GLU A 38 4.95 -13.45 44.29
CA GLU A 38 5.38 -12.06 44.20
C GLU A 38 4.21 -11.06 44.39
N ASN A 39 2.95 -11.50 44.21
CA ASN A 39 1.75 -10.66 44.32
C ASN A 39 0.69 -11.27 45.26
N PRO A 40 0.98 -11.41 46.57
CA PRO A 40 0.09 -12.10 47.51
C PRO A 40 -1.25 -11.39 47.72
N ASP A 41 -1.30 -10.08 47.52
CA ASP A 41 -2.50 -9.24 47.57
C ASP A 41 -3.50 -9.54 46.42
N LYS A 42 -3.01 -9.98 45.27
CA LYS A 42 -3.82 -10.30 44.08
C LYS A 42 -3.99 -11.83 43.84
N ALA A 43 -3.29 -12.65 44.59
CA ALA A 43 -3.33 -14.11 44.43
C ALA A 43 -4.74 -14.68 44.59
N HIS A 44 -5.57 -14.10 45.48
CA HIS A 44 -6.95 -14.53 45.67
C HIS A 44 -7.81 -14.36 44.42
N ILE A 45 -7.59 -13.27 43.65
CA ILE A 45 -8.32 -12.98 42.37
C ILE A 45 -7.90 -14.01 41.32
N ALA A 46 -6.62 -14.35 41.27
CA ALA A 46 -6.11 -15.38 40.35
C ALA A 46 -6.70 -16.75 40.64
N VAL A 47 -6.81 -17.13 41.91
CA VAL A 47 -7.43 -18.41 42.33
C VAL A 47 -8.93 -18.42 41.98
N GLU A 48 -9.63 -17.30 42.16
CA GLU A 48 -11.05 -17.19 41.83
C GLU A 48 -11.24 -17.30 40.31
N ALA A 49 -10.39 -16.65 39.49
CA ALA A 49 -10.40 -16.76 38.05
C ALA A 49 -10.11 -18.18 37.55
N ALA A 50 -9.18 -18.89 38.18
CA ALA A 50 -8.88 -20.30 37.87
C ALA A 50 -10.06 -21.22 38.16
N ASN A 51 -10.69 -21.03 39.31
CA ASN A 51 -11.90 -21.79 39.69
C ASN A 51 -13.05 -21.52 38.69
N PHE A 52 -13.21 -20.29 38.25
CA PHE A 52 -14.21 -19.93 37.23
C PHE A 52 -13.95 -20.66 35.93
N LEU A 53 -12.71 -20.65 35.43
CA LEU A 53 -12.31 -21.37 34.22
C LEU A 53 -12.53 -22.88 34.31
N GLN A 54 -12.19 -23.50 35.46
CA GLN A 54 -12.39 -24.93 35.68
C GLN A 54 -13.88 -25.33 35.76
N ASN A 55 -14.73 -24.45 36.27
CA ASN A 55 -16.17 -24.69 36.36
C ASN A 55 -16.92 -24.43 35.06
N ILE A 56 -16.35 -23.61 34.14
CA ILE A 56 -16.90 -23.38 32.80
C ILE A 56 -16.59 -24.53 31.84
N LEU A 57 -15.57 -25.34 32.09
CA LEU A 57 -15.38 -26.59 31.37
C LEU A 57 -16.60 -27.48 31.66
N LEU A 58 -17.64 -27.30 30.83
CA LEU A 58 -18.82 -28.15 30.77
C LEU A 58 -18.30 -29.60 30.70
N ASN A 59 -18.59 -30.37 31.73
CA ASN A 59 -18.45 -31.80 31.70
C ASN A 59 -19.40 -32.25 30.57
N GLU A 60 -18.88 -32.48 29.38
CA GLU A 60 -19.60 -33.16 28.28
C GLU A 60 -19.76 -34.64 28.73
N ALA A 61 -20.66 -34.87 29.68
CA ALA A 61 -21.16 -36.20 29.90
C ALA A 61 -21.90 -36.63 28.61
N PRO A 62 -21.52 -37.75 27.98
CA PRO A 62 -22.21 -38.22 26.81
C PRO A 62 -23.70 -38.43 27.17
N VAL A 63 -24.55 -37.64 26.56
CA VAL A 63 -26.00 -37.77 26.71
C VAL A 63 -26.40 -39.08 26.05
N ALA A 64 -26.99 -39.99 26.80
CA ALA A 64 -27.39 -41.28 26.25
C ALA A 64 -28.41 -41.07 25.09
N ASP A 65 -28.27 -41.78 23.98
CA ASP A 65 -29.10 -41.66 22.78
C ASP A 65 -30.64 -41.73 23.08
N GLU A 66 -31.00 -42.46 24.14
CA GLU A 66 -32.40 -42.52 24.63
C GLU A 66 -32.91 -41.18 25.15
N GLN A 67 -32.03 -40.35 25.77
CA GLN A 67 -32.45 -39.03 26.28
C GLN A 67 -32.55 -38.02 25.15
N LEU A 68 -31.74 -38.13 24.11
CA LEU A 68 -31.80 -37.33 22.90
C LEU A 68 -33.08 -37.61 22.13
N THR A 69 -33.43 -38.88 21.94
CA THR A 69 -34.67 -39.28 21.25
C THR A 69 -35.92 -38.87 22.02
N ALA A 70 -35.92 -39.01 23.35
CA ALA A 70 -37.05 -38.54 24.17
C ALA A 70 -37.22 -37.01 24.17
N ALA A 71 -36.12 -36.25 24.12
CA ALA A 71 -36.14 -34.80 24.01
C ALA A 71 -36.63 -34.35 22.61
N GLU A 72 -36.24 -35.04 21.55
CA GLU A 72 -36.68 -34.78 20.19
C GLU A 72 -38.19 -35.08 20.00
N GLU A 73 -38.69 -36.16 20.59
CA GLU A 73 -40.14 -36.48 20.57
C GLU A 73 -40.98 -35.43 21.34
N ARG A 74 -40.50 -34.97 22.49
CA ARG A 74 -41.14 -33.89 23.26
C ARG A 74 -41.15 -32.56 22.47
N LEU A 75 -40.05 -32.21 21.82
CA LEU A 75 -39.96 -31.02 21.01
C LEU A 75 -40.92 -31.09 19.82
N ARG A 76 -40.98 -32.23 19.12
CA ARG A 76 -41.90 -32.46 18.00
C ARG A 76 -43.37 -32.40 18.43
N ALA A 77 -43.71 -32.94 19.59
CA ALA A 77 -45.04 -32.87 20.14
C ALA A 77 -45.45 -31.43 20.51
N THR A 78 -44.52 -30.65 21.05
CA THR A 78 -44.76 -29.24 21.42
C THR A 78 -44.90 -28.32 20.22
N LEU A 79 -44.17 -28.61 19.14
CA LEU A 79 -44.20 -27.81 17.92
C LEU A 79 -45.30 -28.23 16.95
N ASN A 80 -46.09 -29.26 17.30
CA ASN A 80 -47.20 -29.78 16.47
C ASN A 80 -46.81 -30.07 15.00
N ILE A 81 -45.56 -30.53 14.81
CA ILE A 81 -45.01 -30.88 13.50
C ILE A 81 -45.47 -32.31 13.20
N GLY A 82 -46.58 -32.42 12.43
CA GLY A 82 -47.05 -33.68 11.92
C GLY A 82 -45.96 -34.45 11.16
N ARG A 83 -45.99 -35.79 11.23
CA ARG A 83 -45.18 -36.66 10.37
C ARG A 83 -45.63 -36.47 8.90
N GLU A 84 -45.22 -35.40 8.28
CA GLU A 84 -45.14 -35.44 6.82
C GLU A 84 -43.99 -36.39 6.46
N LYS A 85 -44.36 -37.49 5.81
CA LYS A 85 -43.39 -38.29 5.07
C LYS A 85 -42.83 -37.39 3.98
N SER A 86 -41.75 -36.67 4.30
CA SER A 86 -40.96 -36.03 3.29
C SER A 86 -40.42 -37.16 2.38
N THR A 87 -41.11 -37.38 1.29
CA THR A 87 -40.50 -38.02 0.14
C THR A 87 -39.47 -37.02 -0.38
N ALA A 88 -38.28 -37.05 0.24
CA ALA A 88 -37.16 -36.34 -0.29
C ALA A 88 -36.94 -36.89 -1.70
N ASN A 89 -37.39 -36.14 -2.70
CA ASN A 89 -36.94 -36.36 -4.07
C ASN A 89 -35.40 -36.23 -4.06
N ILE A 90 -34.75 -37.37 -3.93
CA ILE A 90 -33.28 -37.47 -4.13
C ILE A 90 -33.08 -37.15 -5.60
N ILE A 91 -32.85 -35.88 -5.90
CA ILE A 91 -32.41 -35.46 -7.22
C ILE A 91 -31.05 -36.15 -7.42
N PRO A 92 -30.93 -37.10 -8.37
CA PRO A 92 -29.66 -37.78 -8.60
C PRO A 92 -28.68 -36.71 -9.09
N PHE A 93 -27.81 -36.26 -8.20
CA PHE A 93 -26.70 -35.36 -8.56
C PHE A 93 -25.84 -36.15 -9.57
N LYS A 94 -25.99 -35.80 -10.85
CA LYS A 94 -25.20 -36.44 -11.91
C LYS A 94 -23.72 -36.25 -11.56
N ARG A 95 -23.05 -37.32 -11.17
CA ARG A 95 -21.62 -37.34 -10.76
C ARG A 95 -20.71 -36.54 -11.70
N LYS A 96 -21.04 -36.48 -12.98
CA LYS A 96 -20.30 -35.67 -13.99
C LYS A 96 -20.28 -34.16 -13.64
N LYS A 97 -21.36 -33.55 -13.04
CA LYS A 97 -21.37 -32.15 -12.69
C LYS A 97 -20.43 -31.81 -11.51
N ILE A 98 -20.22 -32.75 -10.59
CA ILE A 98 -19.27 -32.54 -9.45
C ILE A 98 -17.82 -32.52 -9.99
N TRP A 99 -17.50 -33.33 -10.99
CA TRP A 99 -16.17 -33.30 -11.61
C TRP A 99 -15.89 -31.99 -12.35
N TYR A 100 -16.88 -31.42 -13.03
CA TYR A 100 -16.74 -30.10 -13.66
C TYR A 100 -16.61 -29.00 -12.62
N ALA A 101 -17.32 -29.05 -11.49
CA ALA A 101 -17.19 -28.09 -10.39
C ALA A 101 -15.81 -28.20 -9.71
N ALA A 102 -15.30 -29.42 -9.50
CA ALA A 102 -13.96 -29.66 -8.96
C ALA A 102 -12.87 -29.17 -9.93
N ALA A 103 -13.02 -29.43 -11.25
CA ALA A 103 -12.11 -28.92 -12.26
C ALA A 103 -12.12 -27.39 -12.34
N ALA A 104 -13.29 -26.75 -12.27
CA ALA A 104 -13.40 -25.29 -12.24
C ALA A 104 -12.76 -24.68 -10.98
N ALA A 105 -12.92 -25.33 -9.81
CA ALA A 105 -12.27 -24.91 -8.58
C ALA A 105 -10.74 -25.02 -8.66
N LEU A 106 -10.22 -26.11 -9.23
CA LEU A 106 -8.79 -26.28 -9.46
C LEU A 106 -8.22 -25.24 -10.43
N ILE A 107 -8.95 -24.94 -11.52
CA ILE A 107 -8.56 -23.88 -12.46
C ILE A 107 -8.60 -22.51 -11.78
N ALA A 108 -9.60 -22.22 -10.96
CA ALA A 108 -9.67 -20.98 -10.21
C ALA A 108 -8.50 -20.84 -9.21
N VAL A 109 -8.18 -21.91 -8.47
CA VAL A 109 -7.02 -21.94 -7.57
C VAL A 109 -5.72 -21.79 -8.36
N MET A 110 -5.59 -22.45 -9.52
CA MET A 110 -4.42 -22.33 -10.40
C MET A 110 -4.28 -20.90 -10.93
N VAL A 111 -5.35 -20.25 -11.38
CA VAL A 111 -5.34 -18.86 -11.86
C VAL A 111 -4.98 -17.89 -10.72
N ILE A 112 -5.55 -18.09 -9.54
CA ILE A 112 -5.23 -17.27 -8.35
C ILE A 112 -3.76 -17.48 -7.95
N SER A 113 -3.28 -18.73 -7.93
CA SER A 113 -1.87 -19.05 -7.65
C SER A 113 -0.93 -18.46 -8.70
N LEU A 114 -1.30 -18.50 -9.97
CA LEU A 114 -0.56 -17.87 -11.06
C LEU A 114 -0.53 -16.35 -10.89
N GLN A 115 -1.64 -15.72 -10.53
CA GLN A 115 -1.64 -14.29 -10.22
C GLN A 115 -0.71 -13.96 -9.05
N PHE A 116 -0.68 -14.79 -8.00
CA PHE A 116 0.27 -14.62 -6.88
C PHE A 116 1.74 -14.83 -7.28
N LEU A 117 2.01 -15.72 -8.21
CA LEU A 117 3.37 -15.96 -8.74
C LEU A 117 3.83 -14.86 -9.70
N PHE A 118 2.89 -14.22 -10.41
CA PHE A 118 3.17 -13.10 -11.33
C PHE A 118 2.95 -11.71 -10.70
N THR A 119 2.37 -11.61 -9.51
CA THR A 119 2.43 -10.38 -8.73
C THR A 119 3.85 -10.31 -8.19
N ASP A 120 4.70 -9.56 -8.86
CA ASP A 120 6.05 -9.27 -8.42
C ASP A 120 5.93 -8.48 -7.11
N GLY A 121 5.73 -9.25 -6.02
CA GLY A 121 5.49 -8.76 -4.67
C GLY A 121 6.78 -8.32 -3.99
N SER A 122 7.69 -7.69 -4.74
CA SER A 122 8.81 -7.03 -4.13
C SER A 122 8.26 -5.86 -3.30
N GLN A 123 8.26 -6.05 -1.98
CA GLN A 123 7.93 -4.97 -1.05
C GLN A 123 8.79 -3.76 -1.40
N PRO A 124 8.23 -2.54 -1.35
CA PRO A 124 9.01 -1.36 -1.67
C PRO A 124 10.21 -1.28 -0.72
N LYS A 125 11.41 -1.17 -1.28
CA LYS A 125 12.65 -1.04 -0.52
C LYS A 125 12.90 0.40 -0.09
N LEU A 126 12.47 1.36 -0.93
CA LEU A 126 12.48 2.79 -0.64
C LEU A 126 11.07 3.33 -0.82
N ALA A 127 10.63 4.13 0.12
CA ALA A 127 9.34 4.80 0.06
C ALA A 127 9.42 6.17 0.72
N THR A 128 8.67 7.12 0.18
CA THR A 128 8.48 8.47 0.72
C THR A 128 7.02 8.72 0.99
N ASN A 129 6.75 9.47 2.04
CA ASN A 129 5.44 10.04 2.32
C ASN A 129 5.20 11.30 1.51
N TYR A 130 3.99 11.84 1.60
CA TYR A 130 3.68 13.17 1.08
C TYR A 130 4.59 14.24 1.68
N GLY A 131 5.08 15.17 0.86
CA GLY A 131 6.01 16.23 1.25
C GLY A 131 7.42 15.78 1.60
N GLN A 132 7.74 14.49 1.48
CA GLN A 132 9.04 13.93 1.79
C GLN A 132 9.85 13.66 0.53
N ILE A 133 11.13 14.08 0.52
CA ILE A 133 12.12 13.68 -0.48
C ILE A 133 13.17 12.83 0.22
N LEU A 134 13.61 11.76 -0.44
CA LEU A 134 14.62 10.84 0.06
C LEU A 134 15.77 10.73 -0.93
N GLN A 135 16.99 10.95 -0.48
CA GLN A 135 18.19 10.62 -1.23
C GLN A 135 18.78 9.32 -0.70
N ASN A 136 19.15 8.42 -1.58
CA ASN A 136 19.73 7.12 -1.23
C ASN A 136 20.69 6.64 -2.33
N THR A 137 21.54 5.66 -1.98
CA THR A 137 22.38 4.95 -2.93
C THR A 137 21.95 3.49 -2.98
N LEU A 138 21.69 2.98 -4.18
CA LEU A 138 21.30 1.60 -4.42
C LEU A 138 22.51 0.65 -4.27
N PRO A 139 22.28 -0.68 -4.13
CA PRO A 139 23.37 -1.64 -3.90
C PRO A 139 24.47 -1.70 -4.98
N ASP A 140 24.16 -1.24 -6.21
CA ASP A 140 25.11 -1.14 -7.31
C ASP A 140 25.93 0.17 -7.32
N GLY A 141 25.65 1.07 -6.37
CA GLY A 141 26.23 2.40 -6.27
C GLY A 141 25.53 3.45 -7.15
N THR A 142 24.35 3.16 -7.71
CA THR A 142 23.47 4.13 -8.37
C THR A 142 22.86 5.07 -7.34
N ASP A 143 22.97 6.37 -7.54
CA ASP A 143 22.30 7.34 -6.67
C ASP A 143 20.86 7.59 -7.15
N ILE A 144 19.94 7.66 -6.20
CA ILE A 144 18.54 7.92 -6.44
C ILE A 144 18.06 9.06 -5.54
N ILE A 145 17.27 9.98 -6.11
CA ILE A 145 16.48 10.95 -5.37
C ILE A 145 15.01 10.56 -5.61
N LEU A 146 14.31 10.21 -4.55
CA LEU A 146 12.91 9.80 -4.58
C LEU A 146 12.04 10.97 -4.15
N ASN A 147 11.12 11.39 -5.02
CA ASN A 147 10.20 12.50 -4.77
C ASN A 147 9.11 12.10 -3.78
N ALA A 148 8.29 13.06 -3.35
CA ALA A 148 7.17 12.83 -2.45
C ALA A 148 6.20 11.75 -3.00
N ASN A 149 5.56 10.99 -2.08
CA ASN A 149 4.59 9.96 -2.39
C ASN A 149 5.07 8.99 -3.49
N SER A 150 6.26 8.41 -3.28
CA SER A 150 6.92 7.56 -4.28
C SER A 150 7.44 6.28 -3.64
N LYS A 151 7.56 5.23 -4.45
CA LYS A 151 8.04 3.92 -4.01
C LYS A 151 8.93 3.33 -5.08
N VAL A 152 10.04 2.73 -4.66
CA VAL A 152 10.92 1.96 -5.54
C VAL A 152 11.16 0.58 -4.94
N SER A 153 10.98 -0.43 -5.77
CA SER A 153 11.24 -1.83 -5.44
C SER A 153 12.38 -2.35 -6.29
N TYR A 154 13.23 -3.17 -5.72
CA TYR A 154 14.33 -3.84 -6.39
C TYR A 154 14.71 -5.12 -5.63
N PRO A 155 15.38 -6.11 -6.26
CA PRO A 155 15.84 -7.32 -5.58
C PRO A 155 16.86 -7.02 -4.49
N ASP A 156 16.96 -7.86 -3.46
CA ASP A 156 17.94 -7.69 -2.37
C ASP A 156 19.38 -7.66 -2.86
N LYS A 157 19.69 -8.37 -3.93
CA LYS A 157 21.02 -8.45 -4.54
C LYS A 157 20.90 -8.55 -6.06
N TRP A 158 21.65 -7.74 -6.76
CA TRP A 158 21.89 -7.92 -8.19
C TRP A 158 23.10 -8.82 -8.41
N GLN A 159 22.95 -9.74 -9.35
CA GLN A 159 24.05 -10.63 -9.75
C GLN A 159 24.93 -9.94 -10.80
N LYS A 160 26.26 -10.02 -10.65
CA LYS A 160 27.20 -9.47 -11.64
C LYS A 160 26.98 -10.11 -13.01
N GLY A 161 26.91 -9.30 -14.05
CA GLY A 161 26.66 -9.75 -15.42
C GLY A 161 25.19 -10.02 -15.75
N LYS A 162 24.26 -9.62 -14.85
CA LYS A 162 22.80 -9.66 -15.10
C LYS A 162 22.22 -8.27 -15.02
N ASP A 163 21.05 -8.10 -15.65
CA ASP A 163 20.31 -6.85 -15.65
C ASP A 163 19.93 -6.43 -14.21
N ARG A 164 19.98 -5.14 -13.96
CA ARG A 164 19.63 -4.50 -12.69
C ARG A 164 18.23 -3.90 -12.85
N GLU A 165 17.24 -4.54 -12.30
CA GLU A 165 15.84 -4.17 -12.48
C GLU A 165 15.32 -3.42 -11.28
N VAL A 166 14.52 -2.36 -11.52
CA VAL A 166 13.81 -1.58 -10.50
C VAL A 166 12.40 -1.26 -11.00
N TRP A 167 11.45 -1.24 -10.09
CA TRP A 167 10.04 -0.87 -10.32
C TRP A 167 9.75 0.41 -9.58
N ILE A 168 9.14 1.37 -10.27
CA ILE A 168 8.81 2.68 -9.70
C ILE A 168 7.32 2.94 -9.71
N LYS A 169 6.82 3.47 -8.57
CA LYS A 169 5.53 4.19 -8.47
C LYS A 169 5.80 5.54 -7.84
N GLY A 170 5.36 6.62 -8.50
CA GLY A 170 5.70 7.97 -8.10
C GLY A 170 6.71 8.60 -9.04
N GLU A 171 7.70 9.30 -8.50
CA GLU A 171 8.71 10.00 -9.27
C GLU A 171 10.09 9.86 -8.62
N ALA A 172 11.11 9.59 -9.44
CA ALA A 172 12.50 9.51 -9.02
C ALA A 172 13.47 10.02 -10.08
N PHE A 173 14.52 10.64 -9.59
CA PHE A 173 15.70 10.95 -10.38
C PHE A 173 16.77 9.89 -10.12
N PHE A 174 17.31 9.30 -11.18
CA PHE A 174 18.37 8.30 -11.13
C PHE A 174 19.67 8.87 -11.70
N HIS A 175 20.77 8.66 -11.00
CA HIS A 175 22.11 8.80 -11.52
C HIS A 175 22.76 7.41 -11.55
N VAL A 176 22.55 6.71 -12.67
CA VAL A 176 22.93 5.30 -12.80
C VAL A 176 24.44 5.17 -12.99
N LYS A 177 25.05 4.36 -12.11
CA LYS A 177 26.47 4.07 -12.16
C LYS A 177 26.80 3.08 -13.29
N LYS A 178 27.80 3.40 -14.11
CA LYS A 178 28.33 2.49 -15.12
C LYS A 178 29.04 1.33 -14.44
N THR A 179 28.70 0.10 -14.84
CA THR A 179 29.43 -1.11 -14.41
C THR A 179 30.55 -1.44 -15.41
N PRO A 180 31.63 -2.10 -14.99
CA PRO A 180 32.67 -2.56 -15.92
C PRO A 180 32.18 -3.55 -16.97
N THR A 181 31.10 -4.29 -16.68
CA THR A 181 30.46 -5.26 -17.55
C THR A 181 29.38 -4.66 -18.42
N HIS A 182 29.10 -3.35 -18.29
CA HIS A 182 28.03 -2.65 -18.99
C HIS A 182 26.63 -3.29 -18.78
N ASP A 183 26.43 -3.83 -17.58
CA ASP A 183 25.14 -4.44 -17.21
C ASP A 183 24.04 -3.40 -17.36
N LYS A 184 22.91 -3.81 -17.92
CA LYS A 184 21.76 -2.93 -18.09
C LYS A 184 21.16 -2.55 -16.74
N PHE A 185 20.64 -1.35 -16.66
CA PHE A 185 19.76 -0.91 -15.59
C PHE A 185 18.40 -0.62 -16.19
N ILE A 186 17.37 -1.34 -15.73
CA ILE A 186 16.03 -1.31 -16.31
C ILE A 186 15.07 -0.74 -15.27
N VAL A 187 14.37 0.33 -15.63
CA VAL A 187 13.29 0.90 -14.81
C VAL A 187 11.96 0.55 -15.43
N HIS A 188 11.16 -0.20 -14.70
CA HIS A 188 9.81 -0.59 -15.08
C HIS A 188 8.80 0.46 -14.65
N THR A 189 7.97 0.89 -15.60
CA THR A 189 6.80 1.75 -15.37
C THR A 189 5.53 1.04 -15.85
N ASP A 190 4.37 1.66 -15.64
CA ASP A 190 3.10 1.09 -16.09
C ASP A 190 2.94 1.11 -17.62
N ALA A 191 3.64 2.01 -18.33
CA ALA A 191 3.48 2.22 -19.77
C ALA A 191 4.64 1.69 -20.62
N PHE A 192 5.85 1.63 -20.09
CA PHE A 192 7.06 1.25 -20.83
C PHE A 192 8.23 0.93 -19.88
N ASP A 193 9.19 0.19 -20.40
CA ASP A 193 10.46 -0.09 -19.73
C ASP A 193 11.57 0.84 -20.22
N ILE A 194 12.44 1.25 -19.32
CA ILE A 194 13.53 2.22 -19.56
C ILE A 194 14.83 1.48 -19.38
N GLU A 195 15.60 1.28 -20.43
CA GLU A 195 16.92 0.61 -20.43
C GLU A 195 18.03 1.65 -20.53
N VAL A 196 18.98 1.58 -19.59
CA VAL A 196 20.19 2.41 -19.56
C VAL A 196 21.41 1.61 -19.11
N THR A 197 22.64 2.16 -19.29
CA THR A 197 23.89 1.55 -18.80
C THR A 197 24.72 2.47 -17.91
N GLY A 198 24.34 3.77 -17.85
CA GLY A 198 25.07 4.76 -17.07
C GLY A 198 24.63 6.16 -17.49
N THR A 199 23.52 6.63 -16.92
CA THR A 199 22.68 7.70 -17.44
C THR A 199 22.07 8.46 -16.26
N SER A 200 21.87 9.76 -16.41
CA SER A 200 21.16 10.60 -15.45
C SER A 200 19.80 10.99 -16.07
N PHE A 201 18.70 10.60 -15.41
CA PHE A 201 17.35 10.82 -15.92
C PHE A 201 16.31 10.86 -14.81
N ASN A 202 15.18 11.50 -15.09
CA ASN A 202 14.03 11.54 -14.22
C ASN A 202 12.91 10.66 -14.79
N VAL A 203 12.25 9.89 -13.93
CA VAL A 203 11.09 9.07 -14.28
C VAL A 203 9.94 9.45 -13.38
N MET A 204 8.78 9.70 -13.97
CA MET A 204 7.49 9.82 -13.28
C MET A 204 6.57 8.68 -13.74
N ASN A 205 5.97 7.99 -12.79
CA ASN A 205 4.96 6.94 -13.01
C ASN A 205 3.82 7.11 -11.99
N ARG A 206 2.84 7.95 -12.34
CA ARG A 206 1.71 8.32 -11.45
C ARG A 206 0.41 8.38 -12.25
N ASN A 207 -0.70 8.04 -11.59
CA ASN A 207 -2.06 8.21 -12.12
C ASN A 207 -2.26 7.60 -13.53
N GLY A 208 -1.58 6.47 -13.79
CA GLY A 208 -1.63 5.81 -15.11
C GLY A 208 -0.80 6.50 -16.20
N LEU A 209 -0.07 7.56 -15.86
CA LEU A 209 0.83 8.27 -16.78
C LEU A 209 2.28 7.94 -16.41
N SER A 210 3.08 7.67 -17.45
CA SER A 210 4.52 7.51 -17.32
C SER A 210 5.24 8.53 -18.17
N SER A 211 6.29 9.13 -17.64
CA SER A 211 7.16 10.03 -18.40
C SER A 211 8.61 9.90 -18.00
N ILE A 212 9.50 10.26 -18.90
CA ILE A 212 10.94 10.31 -18.68
C ILE A 212 11.56 11.54 -19.28
N ILE A 213 12.50 12.13 -18.56
CA ILE A 213 13.33 13.23 -18.99
C ILE A 213 14.79 12.77 -18.95
N LEU A 214 15.49 12.87 -20.06
CA LEU A 214 16.89 12.52 -20.13
C LEU A 214 17.78 13.73 -19.91
N LYS A 215 18.54 13.72 -18.79
CA LYS A 215 19.52 14.78 -18.47
C LYS A 215 20.87 14.51 -19.15
N GLU A 216 21.39 13.28 -19.03
CA GLU A 216 22.72 12.91 -19.50
C GLU A 216 22.78 11.44 -19.89
N GLY A 217 23.54 11.11 -20.94
CA GLY A 217 23.74 9.74 -21.40
C GLY A 217 22.80 9.35 -22.54
N SER A 218 22.33 8.10 -22.53
CA SER A 218 21.39 7.57 -23.53
C SER A 218 20.40 6.64 -22.88
N VAL A 219 19.17 6.64 -23.36
CA VAL A 219 18.06 5.81 -22.91
C VAL A 219 17.45 5.10 -24.08
N LYS A 220 17.08 3.85 -23.88
CA LYS A 220 16.22 3.09 -24.78
C LYS A 220 14.90 2.80 -24.04
N ILE A 221 13.80 3.08 -24.71
CA ILE A 221 12.47 2.80 -24.20
C ILE A 221 11.92 1.61 -24.97
N HIS A 222 11.47 0.62 -24.21
CA HIS A 222 10.84 -0.58 -24.73
C HIS A 222 9.34 -0.57 -24.40
N GLN A 223 8.53 -0.87 -25.40
CA GLN A 223 7.10 -1.08 -25.25
C GLN A 223 6.70 -2.36 -25.99
N PRO A 224 5.93 -3.26 -25.37
CA PRO A 224 5.53 -4.50 -26.01
C PRO A 224 4.90 -4.27 -27.39
N GLY A 225 5.43 -4.95 -28.42
CA GLY A 225 4.90 -4.89 -29.79
C GLY A 225 5.16 -3.59 -30.55
N LYS A 226 5.98 -2.67 -30.03
CA LYS A 226 6.35 -1.42 -30.71
C LYS A 226 7.85 -1.28 -30.95
N THR A 227 8.21 -0.38 -31.87
CA THR A 227 9.61 -0.03 -32.14
C THR A 227 10.24 0.68 -30.95
N GLU A 228 11.47 0.33 -30.62
CA GLU A 228 12.28 0.94 -29.58
C GLU A 228 12.48 2.45 -29.84
N ILE A 229 12.37 3.26 -28.78
CA ILE A 229 12.62 4.70 -28.85
C ILE A 229 13.97 5.00 -28.19
N ILE A 230 14.88 5.62 -28.95
CA ILE A 230 16.16 6.08 -28.43
C ILE A 230 16.05 7.56 -28.07
N MET A 231 16.48 7.90 -26.83
CA MET A 231 16.52 9.28 -26.34
C MET A 231 17.95 9.81 -26.29
N LYS A 232 18.06 11.13 -26.52
CA LYS A 232 19.27 11.93 -26.34
C LYS A 232 19.06 12.95 -25.21
N PRO A 233 20.13 13.49 -24.60
CA PRO A 233 20.01 14.54 -23.59
C PRO A 233 19.10 15.69 -24.06
N GLY A 234 18.15 16.08 -23.19
CA GLY A 234 17.11 17.06 -23.48
C GLY A 234 15.81 16.48 -24.06
N ASP A 235 15.78 15.19 -24.42
CA ASP A 235 14.53 14.56 -24.85
C ASP A 235 13.60 14.32 -23.66
N PHE A 236 12.30 14.50 -23.91
CA PHE A 236 11.18 14.17 -23.04
C PHE A 236 10.25 13.18 -23.74
N VAL A 237 9.89 12.13 -23.03
CA VAL A 237 8.92 11.14 -23.51
C VAL A 237 7.84 10.97 -22.46
N LYS A 238 6.59 10.92 -22.89
CA LYS A 238 5.42 10.67 -22.04
C LYS A 238 4.48 9.63 -22.67
N SER A 239 3.80 8.87 -21.83
CA SER A 239 2.67 8.05 -22.25
C SER A 239 1.43 8.93 -22.47
N SER A 240 0.60 8.58 -23.44
CA SER A 240 -0.69 9.20 -23.72
C SER A 240 -1.71 8.13 -24.12
N GLU A 241 -2.98 8.49 -24.22
CA GLU A 241 -4.04 7.57 -24.71
C GLU A 241 -3.76 7.01 -26.11
N GLY A 242 -3.02 7.77 -26.96
CA GLY A 242 -2.61 7.37 -28.31
C GLY A 242 -1.31 6.55 -28.36
N GLY A 243 -0.62 6.37 -27.25
CA GLY A 243 0.67 5.67 -27.17
C GLY A 243 1.75 6.49 -26.47
N ILE A 244 2.96 6.51 -27.03
CA ILE A 244 4.10 7.26 -26.49
C ILE A 244 4.39 8.46 -27.40
N GLU A 245 4.50 9.63 -26.78
CA GLU A 245 4.89 10.88 -27.45
C GLU A 245 6.31 11.26 -27.05
N LYS A 246 7.15 11.55 -28.03
CA LYS A 246 8.51 12.07 -27.83
C LYS A 246 8.57 13.53 -28.26
N SER A 247 9.13 14.37 -27.40
CA SER A 247 9.39 15.79 -27.68
C SER A 247 10.76 16.21 -27.13
N VAL A 248 11.20 17.40 -27.46
CA VAL A 248 12.37 18.02 -26.83
C VAL A 248 11.88 18.85 -25.64
N MET A 249 12.52 18.70 -24.48
CA MET A 249 12.17 19.47 -23.29
C MET A 249 12.56 20.94 -23.48
N VAL A 250 11.57 21.80 -23.46
CA VAL A 250 11.75 23.26 -23.63
C VAL A 250 12.11 23.93 -22.30
N LYS A 251 11.78 23.31 -21.15
CA LYS A 251 11.95 23.90 -19.82
C LYS A 251 12.91 23.07 -18.97
N GLN A 252 13.98 23.69 -18.45
CA GLN A 252 14.94 23.04 -17.53
C GLN A 252 14.34 22.82 -16.12
N ASP A 253 13.17 23.35 -15.86
CA ASP A 253 12.58 23.47 -14.53
C ASP A 253 12.01 22.15 -13.99
N TYR A 254 11.79 21.16 -14.87
CA TYR A 254 11.27 19.82 -14.48
C TYR A 254 12.17 19.05 -13.50
N LEU A 255 13.43 19.43 -13.36
CA LEU A 255 14.36 18.80 -12.43
C LEU A 255 14.63 19.65 -11.17
N ALA A 256 14.01 20.81 -11.06
CA ALA A 256 14.22 21.72 -9.92
C ALA A 256 13.86 21.08 -8.56
N TRP A 257 12.93 20.15 -8.59
CA TRP A 257 12.53 19.43 -7.39
C TRP A 257 13.68 18.61 -6.75
N THR A 258 14.68 18.18 -7.55
CA THR A 258 15.87 17.50 -7.04
C THR A 258 16.74 18.42 -6.19
N ASP A 259 16.62 19.74 -6.38
CA ASP A 259 17.27 20.81 -5.59
C ASP A 259 16.31 21.39 -4.54
N SER A 260 15.28 20.66 -4.17
CA SER A 260 14.27 21.09 -3.19
C SER A 260 13.50 22.36 -3.59
N LYS A 261 13.24 22.54 -4.90
CA LYS A 261 12.54 23.71 -5.45
C LYS A 261 11.34 23.27 -6.29
N LEU A 262 10.26 24.05 -6.23
CA LEU A 262 9.18 24.07 -7.20
C LEU A 262 9.34 25.32 -8.05
N VAL A 263 9.42 25.15 -9.35
CA VAL A 263 9.50 26.26 -10.30
C VAL A 263 8.20 26.33 -11.07
N PHE A 264 7.55 27.48 -10.97
CA PHE A 264 6.34 27.81 -11.69
C PHE A 264 6.69 28.82 -12.80
N ASP A 265 6.41 28.46 -14.03
CA ASP A 265 6.59 29.34 -15.18
C ASP A 265 5.29 29.36 -16.00
N ASN A 266 4.51 30.38 -15.77
CA ASN A 266 3.17 30.50 -16.35
C ASN A 266 2.29 29.25 -16.07
N THR A 267 2.47 28.66 -14.88
CA THR A 267 1.78 27.45 -14.45
C THR A 267 0.34 27.81 -14.07
N SER A 268 -0.63 27.13 -14.66
CA SER A 268 -2.05 27.34 -14.35
C SER A 268 -2.40 26.88 -12.93
N MET A 269 -3.44 27.47 -12.35
CA MET A 269 -3.94 27.05 -11.04
C MET A 269 -4.46 25.61 -11.05
N GLN A 270 -4.90 25.11 -12.21
CA GLN A 270 -5.29 23.73 -12.40
C GLN A 270 -4.06 22.79 -12.32
N GLU A 271 -2.96 23.15 -12.95
CA GLU A 271 -1.69 22.39 -12.87
C GLU A 271 -1.12 22.45 -11.44
N LEU A 272 -1.16 23.64 -10.81
CA LEU A 272 -0.76 23.80 -9.40
C LEU A 272 -1.58 22.89 -8.46
N ALA A 273 -2.89 22.79 -8.70
CA ALA A 273 -3.76 21.89 -7.94
C ALA A 273 -3.29 20.43 -8.04
N GLY A 274 -2.92 19.98 -9.24
CA GLY A 274 -2.34 18.65 -9.46
C GLY A 274 -1.01 18.46 -8.73
N ILE A 275 -0.12 19.45 -8.79
CA ILE A 275 1.16 19.44 -8.07
C ILE A 275 0.95 19.33 -6.55
N ILE A 276 0.02 20.09 -5.98
CA ILE A 276 -0.30 20.03 -4.56
C ILE A 276 -0.87 18.66 -4.19
N GLN A 277 -1.76 18.11 -4.99
CA GLN A 277 -2.35 16.81 -4.77
C GLN A 277 -1.28 15.69 -4.82
N ASP A 278 -0.43 15.70 -5.82
CA ASP A 278 0.60 14.68 -6.02
C ASP A 278 1.71 14.76 -4.96
N HIS A 279 2.10 15.97 -4.58
CA HIS A 279 3.23 16.19 -3.68
C HIS A 279 2.82 16.20 -2.19
N TYR A 280 1.67 16.77 -1.85
CA TYR A 280 1.21 16.93 -0.47
C TYR A 280 -0.03 16.10 -0.10
N GLY A 281 -0.68 15.43 -1.07
CA GLY A 281 -1.83 14.57 -0.83
C GLY A 281 -3.13 15.29 -0.48
N LEU A 282 -3.23 16.58 -0.77
CA LEU A 282 -4.42 17.38 -0.48
C LEU A 282 -5.25 17.58 -1.74
N GLU A 283 -6.55 17.36 -1.64
CA GLU A 283 -7.48 17.74 -2.70
C GLU A 283 -7.56 19.26 -2.81
N VAL A 284 -7.46 19.78 -4.03
CA VAL A 284 -7.55 21.24 -4.27
C VAL A 284 -8.84 21.54 -5.02
N ILE A 285 -9.69 22.36 -4.39
CA ILE A 285 -10.97 22.82 -4.92
C ILE A 285 -10.79 24.28 -5.36
N LEU A 286 -10.87 24.52 -6.67
CA LEU A 286 -10.80 25.85 -7.25
C LEU A 286 -12.22 26.43 -7.40
N LYS A 287 -12.53 27.51 -6.70
CA LYS A 287 -13.84 28.18 -6.75
C LYS A 287 -13.71 29.61 -7.30
N GLY A 288 -14.35 29.87 -8.40
CA GLY A 288 -14.39 31.19 -9.06
C GLY A 288 -14.27 31.08 -10.58
N ASN A 289 -14.89 32.03 -11.27
CA ASN A 289 -14.85 32.06 -12.76
C ASN A 289 -13.43 32.33 -13.23
N GLY A 290 -12.92 31.50 -14.13
CA GLY A 290 -11.59 31.64 -14.75
C GLY A 290 -10.41 31.32 -13.82
N LEU A 291 -10.64 30.93 -12.55
CA LEU A 291 -9.55 30.66 -11.61
C LEU A 291 -8.62 29.55 -12.07
N SER A 292 -9.14 28.48 -12.63
CA SER A 292 -8.35 27.34 -13.14
C SER A 292 -7.33 27.73 -14.20
N GLN A 293 -7.61 28.79 -14.96
CA GLN A 293 -6.78 29.29 -16.06
C GLN A 293 -5.80 30.40 -15.62
N LYS A 294 -5.98 30.98 -14.41
CA LYS A 294 -4.99 31.92 -13.87
C LYS A 294 -3.65 31.23 -13.73
N THR A 295 -2.59 31.96 -14.03
CA THR A 295 -1.23 31.43 -13.98
C THR A 295 -0.40 32.08 -12.90
N ILE A 296 0.58 31.34 -12.39
CA ILE A 296 1.58 31.81 -11.46
C ILE A 296 2.99 31.61 -12.03
N THR A 297 3.90 32.49 -11.65
CA THR A 297 5.32 32.38 -11.99
C THR A 297 6.14 32.68 -10.74
N GLY A 298 7.11 31.83 -10.43
CA GLY A 298 7.97 31.99 -9.24
C GLY A 298 8.72 30.71 -8.89
N ILE A 299 9.58 30.80 -7.89
CA ILE A 299 10.35 29.67 -7.36
C ILE A 299 10.06 29.59 -5.85
N MET A 300 9.70 28.40 -5.41
CA MET A 300 9.35 28.12 -4.01
C MET A 300 10.03 26.85 -3.53
N PRO A 301 10.31 26.69 -2.23
CA PRO A 301 10.80 25.42 -1.69
C PRO A 301 9.70 24.36 -1.76
N ASN A 302 10.08 23.12 -2.09
CA ASN A 302 9.12 22.02 -2.17
C ASN A 302 8.92 21.24 -0.85
N ASN A 303 9.63 21.63 0.22
CA ASN A 303 9.56 20.98 1.51
C ASN A 303 8.55 21.63 2.49
N SER A 304 7.82 22.65 2.06
CA SER A 304 6.86 23.36 2.90
C SER A 304 5.63 23.82 2.12
N LEU A 305 4.52 23.11 2.34
CA LEU A 305 3.22 23.52 1.85
C LEU A 305 2.82 24.90 2.39
N ASP A 306 3.09 25.16 3.66
CA ASP A 306 2.68 26.42 4.30
C ASP A 306 3.36 27.64 3.65
N ILE A 307 4.62 27.53 3.25
CA ILE A 307 5.31 28.59 2.50
C ILE A 307 4.66 28.78 1.12
N LEU A 308 4.32 27.71 0.42
CA LEU A 308 3.62 27.77 -0.87
C LEU A 308 2.28 28.52 -0.72
N LEU A 309 1.46 28.13 0.27
CA LEU A 309 0.15 28.74 0.50
C LEU A 309 0.25 30.20 0.91
N GLN A 310 1.17 30.53 1.83
CA GLN A 310 1.44 31.91 2.22
C GLN A 310 1.89 32.79 1.04
N SER A 311 2.75 32.23 0.16
CA SER A 311 3.20 32.96 -1.02
C SER A 311 2.05 33.24 -1.99
N LEU A 312 1.14 32.27 -2.17
CA LEU A 312 -0.07 32.49 -2.99
C LEU A 312 -0.99 33.55 -2.38
N GLU A 313 -1.20 33.54 -1.07
CA GLU A 313 -2.01 34.54 -0.38
C GLU A 313 -1.39 35.94 -0.40
N ALA A 314 -0.04 36.02 -0.39
CA ALA A 314 0.69 37.28 -0.46
C ALA A 314 0.52 38.01 -1.80
N THR A 315 0.16 37.34 -2.88
CA THR A 315 -0.19 37.97 -4.17
C THR A 315 -1.46 38.80 -4.08
N GLN A 316 -2.26 38.63 -3.03
CA GLN A 316 -3.57 39.26 -2.77
C GLN A 316 -4.66 38.86 -3.80
N ASP A 317 -4.35 38.00 -4.76
CA ASP A 317 -5.29 37.52 -5.78
C ASP A 317 -6.17 36.37 -5.28
N PHE A 318 -5.70 35.65 -4.28
CA PHE A 318 -6.29 34.42 -3.78
C PHE A 318 -6.58 34.47 -2.29
N SER A 319 -7.64 33.75 -1.89
CA SER A 319 -7.92 33.38 -0.49
C SER A 319 -7.95 31.86 -0.39
N ILE A 320 -7.27 31.32 0.61
CA ILE A 320 -7.09 29.88 0.78
C ILE A 320 -7.73 29.45 2.10
N GLN A 321 -8.62 28.47 2.04
CA GLN A 321 -9.20 27.84 3.22
C GLN A 321 -8.74 26.37 3.25
N ARG A 322 -8.08 26.02 4.34
CA ARG A 322 -7.65 24.63 4.58
C ARG A 322 -8.65 23.91 5.47
N SER A 323 -9.09 22.74 5.02
CA SER A 323 -9.83 21.75 5.80
C SER A 323 -8.97 20.49 5.91
N ASN A 324 -9.36 19.51 6.72
CA ASN A 324 -8.51 18.35 7.09
C ASN A 324 -7.74 17.70 5.92
N ASN A 325 -8.37 17.53 4.77
CA ASN A 325 -7.77 16.85 3.60
C ASN A 325 -7.97 17.62 2.30
N ALA A 326 -8.43 18.86 2.34
CA ALA A 326 -8.70 19.66 1.17
C ALA A 326 -8.29 21.12 1.35
N LEU A 327 -7.93 21.75 0.23
CA LEU A 327 -7.69 23.18 0.11
C LEU A 327 -8.75 23.78 -0.82
N THR A 328 -9.46 24.78 -0.35
CA THR A 328 -10.33 25.58 -1.21
C THR A 328 -9.64 26.89 -1.53
N ILE A 329 -9.37 27.14 -2.81
CA ILE A 329 -8.77 28.37 -3.30
C ILE A 329 -9.85 29.17 -4.02
N THR A 330 -10.00 30.43 -3.67
CA THR A 330 -10.99 31.35 -4.25
C THR A 330 -10.33 32.62 -4.74
N ASN A 331 -10.90 33.25 -5.77
CA ASN A 331 -10.49 34.61 -6.14
C ASN A 331 -10.83 35.56 -4.99
N LYS A 332 -9.90 36.42 -4.58
CA LYS A 332 -10.27 37.60 -3.82
C LYS A 332 -11.01 38.56 -4.73
N THR A 333 -12.24 38.85 -4.43
CA THR A 333 -12.97 39.93 -5.09
C THR A 333 -12.35 41.24 -4.57
N ASN A 334 -11.66 41.99 -5.41
CA ASN A 334 -11.29 43.36 -5.11
C ASN A 334 -12.58 44.17 -4.98
N ASN A 335 -12.96 44.49 -3.75
CA ASN A 335 -13.99 45.48 -3.47
C ASN A 335 -13.41 46.87 -3.72
#